data_47d331e290bfe0cddb16137d6f393d70
#
_entry.id   47d331e290bfe0cddb16137d6f393d70
#
_cell.length_a   1.000
_cell.length_b   1.000
_cell.length_c   1.000
_cell.angle_alpha   90.00
_cell.angle_beta   90.00
_cell.angle_gamma   90.00
#
_symmetry.space_group_name_H-M   'P 1'
#
loop_
_entity.id
_entity.type
_entity.pdbx_description
1 polymer ?
#
loop_
_entity_poly.entity_id
_entity_poly.type
_entity_poly.pdbx_seq_one_letter_code
_entity_poly.pdbx_strand_id
1 'polypeptide(L)'
;MPASAVRRRSIVAVSIMLITSVVATLLMLLTTAGQADALTRSQRAQKVHHGLRVAIHQVGDPYRYGAAGPRAFDCSGLTMFAYKQAGLYLPRSSDDQGRFARHILRKNMRRGDLMFFTSGGHVYHVGIFLGRARDGRPLLLHAPRSGERVHRERVWTNQWFPGTLRYR
;
A
#
# COMPACT_ATOMS: atom_id res chain seq x y z
N MET A 1 70.11 14.36 15.53
CA MET A 1 68.74 14.32 16.08
C MET A 1 67.71 14.14 14.93
N PRO A 2 67.08 12.97 14.80
CA PRO A 2 65.84 12.90 14.01
C PRO A 2 64.79 11.98 14.68
N ALA A 3 64.35 12.26 15.90
CA ALA A 3 63.29 11.44 16.54
C ALA A 3 61.85 11.97 16.43
N SER A 4 61.69 13.23 16.03
CA SER A 4 60.38 13.89 15.99
C SER A 4 59.55 13.64 14.72
N ALA A 5 60.17 13.33 13.58
CA ALA A 5 59.52 13.14 12.30
C ALA A 5 58.80 11.78 12.18
N VAL A 6 59.34 10.73 12.77
CA VAL A 6 58.77 9.36 12.73
C VAL A 6 57.48 9.28 13.54
N ARG A 7 57.41 9.93 14.71
CA ARG A 7 56.25 9.91 15.59
C ARG A 7 55.02 10.62 15.00
N ARG A 8 55.20 11.71 14.23
CA ARG A 8 54.13 12.43 13.56
C ARG A 8 53.50 11.62 12.42
N ARG A 9 54.34 10.88 11.64
CA ARG A 9 53.85 10.02 10.54
C ARG A 9 52.99 8.87 11.05
N SER A 10 53.31 8.27 12.19
CA SER A 10 52.51 7.17 12.78
C SER A 10 51.15 7.66 13.27
N ILE A 11 51.07 8.84 13.89
CA ILE A 11 49.82 9.40 14.42
C ILE A 11 48.85 9.74 13.25
N VAL A 12 49.37 10.33 12.17
CA VAL A 12 48.54 10.64 10.99
C VAL A 12 48.04 9.38 10.30
N ALA A 13 48.87 8.34 10.18
CA ALA A 13 48.46 7.06 9.58
C ALA A 13 47.35 6.35 10.40
N VAL A 14 47.46 6.36 11.74
CA VAL A 14 46.44 5.76 12.62
C VAL A 14 45.13 6.55 12.56
N SER A 15 45.20 7.90 12.52
CA SER A 15 44.01 8.75 12.39
C SER A 15 43.29 8.53 11.05
N ILE A 16 44.00 8.38 9.95
CA ILE A 16 43.42 8.10 8.64
C ILE A 16 42.75 6.72 8.63
N MET A 17 43.38 5.70 9.20
CA MET A 17 42.79 4.35 9.32
C MET A 17 41.50 4.34 10.15
N LEU A 18 41.45 5.08 11.26
CA LEU A 18 40.26 5.19 12.09
C LEU A 18 39.13 5.91 11.36
N ILE A 19 39.42 6.98 10.64
CA ILE A 19 38.42 7.73 9.87
C ILE A 19 37.85 6.87 8.72
N THR A 20 38.70 6.15 7.99
CA THR A 20 38.25 5.28 6.90
C THR A 20 37.41 4.11 7.43
N SER A 21 37.75 3.54 8.58
CA SER A 21 36.95 2.50 9.23
C SER A 21 35.56 3.00 9.64
N VAL A 22 35.48 4.17 10.26
CA VAL A 22 34.20 4.78 10.67
C VAL A 22 33.33 5.09 9.48
N VAL A 23 33.89 5.67 8.42
CA VAL A 23 33.17 5.99 7.18
C VAL A 23 32.65 4.71 6.50
N ALA A 24 33.46 3.66 6.42
CA ALA A 24 33.06 2.39 5.84
C ALA A 24 31.91 1.73 6.63
N THR A 25 31.98 1.77 7.97
CA THR A 25 30.93 1.23 8.85
C THR A 25 29.63 2.01 8.70
N LEU A 26 29.71 3.34 8.64
CA LEU A 26 28.54 4.19 8.44
C LEU A 26 27.90 3.95 7.06
N LEU A 27 28.69 3.77 6.02
CA LEU A 27 28.22 3.46 4.67
C LEU A 27 27.52 2.09 4.63
N MET A 28 28.05 1.09 5.33
CA MET A 28 27.43 -0.24 5.45
C MET A 28 26.09 -0.18 6.19
N LEU A 29 25.98 0.61 7.25
CA LEU A 29 24.74 0.79 8.01
C LEU A 29 23.64 1.46 7.15
N LEU A 30 24.01 2.44 6.34
CA LEU A 30 23.06 3.12 5.43
C LEU A 30 22.55 2.18 4.33
N THR A 31 23.40 1.31 3.79
CA THR A 31 23.00 0.34 2.76
C THR A 31 22.07 -0.74 3.31
N THR A 32 22.32 -1.24 4.52
CA THR A 32 21.45 -2.26 5.16
C THR A 32 20.08 -1.71 5.51
N ALA A 33 20.00 -0.47 5.99
CA ALA A 33 18.73 0.19 6.29
C ALA A 33 17.86 0.37 5.01
N GLY A 34 18.49 0.80 3.91
CA GLY A 34 17.80 0.94 2.62
C GLY A 34 17.27 -0.39 2.06
N GLN A 35 18.02 -1.48 2.23
CA GLN A 35 17.59 -2.82 1.82
C GLN A 35 16.43 -3.36 2.66
N ALA A 36 16.46 -3.16 3.97
CA ALA A 36 15.38 -3.57 4.86
C ALA A 36 14.06 -2.85 4.52
N ASP A 37 14.12 -1.55 4.24
CA ASP A 37 12.95 -0.75 3.86
C ASP A 37 12.37 -1.17 2.49
N ALA A 38 13.23 -1.50 1.54
CA ALA A 38 12.82 -2.01 0.22
C ALA A 38 12.14 -3.39 0.33
N LEU A 39 12.65 -4.31 1.15
CA LEU A 39 12.05 -5.61 1.41
C LEU A 39 10.67 -5.49 2.06
N THR A 40 10.52 -4.61 3.04
CA THR A 40 9.24 -4.34 3.71
C THR A 40 8.20 -3.80 2.72
N ARG A 41 8.58 -2.89 1.83
CA ARG A 41 7.71 -2.36 0.77
C ARG A 41 7.30 -3.44 -0.23
N SER A 42 8.21 -4.30 -0.62
CA SER A 42 7.94 -5.43 -1.52
C SER A 42 6.96 -6.42 -0.90
N GLN A 43 7.18 -6.81 0.35
CA GLN A 43 6.29 -7.71 1.09
C GLN A 43 4.88 -7.12 1.22
N ARG A 44 4.77 -5.83 1.49
CA ARG A 44 3.47 -5.17 1.58
C ARG A 44 2.74 -5.12 0.23
N ALA A 45 3.47 -4.87 -0.85
CA ALA A 45 2.89 -4.92 -2.20
C ALA A 45 2.37 -6.33 -2.53
N GLN A 46 3.09 -7.39 -2.15
CA GLN A 46 2.64 -8.78 -2.31
C GLN A 46 1.35 -9.05 -1.50
N LYS A 47 1.24 -8.55 -0.28
CA LYS A 47 0.01 -8.64 0.52
C LYS A 47 -1.16 -7.94 -0.16
N VAL A 48 -0.95 -6.74 -0.72
CA VAL A 48 -1.98 -6.03 -1.48
C VAL A 48 -2.42 -6.85 -2.71
N HIS A 49 -1.49 -7.43 -3.45
CA HIS A 49 -1.82 -8.32 -4.56
C HIS A 49 -2.57 -9.58 -4.12
N HIS A 50 -2.23 -10.15 -2.96
CA HIS A 50 -2.98 -11.28 -2.39
C HIS A 50 -4.41 -10.88 -2.05
N GLY A 51 -4.62 -9.78 -1.32
CA GLY A 51 -5.95 -9.27 -1.02
C GLY A 51 -6.79 -9.01 -2.28
N LEU A 52 -6.18 -8.43 -3.33
CA LEU A 52 -6.86 -8.29 -4.62
C LEU A 52 -7.32 -9.65 -5.21
N ARG A 53 -6.48 -10.69 -5.17
CA ARG A 53 -6.89 -12.02 -5.64
C ARG A 53 -8.05 -12.58 -4.83
N VAL A 54 -8.00 -12.45 -3.49
CA VAL A 54 -9.12 -12.86 -2.62
C VAL A 54 -10.41 -12.14 -3.00
N ALA A 55 -10.35 -10.82 -3.22
CA ALA A 55 -11.52 -10.05 -3.66
C ALA A 55 -12.06 -10.49 -5.03
N ILE A 56 -11.19 -10.82 -5.97
CA ILE A 56 -11.59 -11.32 -7.30
C ILE A 56 -12.35 -12.65 -7.19
N HIS A 57 -11.99 -13.51 -6.26
CA HIS A 57 -12.70 -14.78 -6.01
C HIS A 57 -14.11 -14.59 -5.42
N GLN A 58 -14.45 -13.38 -4.92
CA GLN A 58 -15.79 -13.07 -4.43
C GLN A 58 -16.72 -12.50 -5.54
N VAL A 59 -16.26 -12.43 -6.78
CA VAL A 59 -17.14 -12.02 -7.90
C VAL A 59 -18.32 -12.95 -8.03
N GLY A 60 -19.53 -12.39 -8.04
CA GLY A 60 -20.78 -13.13 -8.06
C GLY A 60 -21.43 -13.29 -6.69
N ASP A 61 -20.74 -13.01 -5.58
CA ASP A 61 -21.33 -13.03 -4.25
C ASP A 61 -22.34 -11.87 -4.09
N PRO A 62 -23.47 -12.10 -3.38
CA PRO A 62 -24.52 -11.10 -3.25
C PRO A 62 -24.07 -9.91 -2.36
N TYR A 63 -24.56 -8.72 -2.72
CA TYR A 63 -24.49 -7.59 -1.81
C TYR A 63 -25.45 -7.79 -0.63
N ARG A 64 -24.98 -7.47 0.56
CA ARG A 64 -25.83 -7.32 1.76
C ARG A 64 -25.24 -6.21 2.63
N TYR A 65 -26.04 -5.20 2.94
CA TYR A 65 -25.65 -4.14 3.86
C TYR A 65 -25.17 -4.70 5.21
N GLY A 66 -24.06 -4.21 5.73
CA GLY A 66 -23.46 -4.67 6.97
C GLY A 66 -22.70 -6.01 6.88
N ALA A 67 -22.71 -6.70 5.73
CA ALA A 67 -22.02 -7.98 5.59
C ALA A 67 -20.53 -7.80 5.23
N ALA A 68 -19.68 -8.66 5.81
CA ALA A 68 -18.22 -8.67 5.61
C ALA A 68 -17.69 -10.09 5.34
N GLY A 69 -18.46 -10.89 4.60
CA GLY A 69 -18.09 -12.23 4.14
C GLY A 69 -18.51 -13.34 5.09
N PRO A 70 -18.21 -14.62 4.72
CA PRO A 70 -17.62 -15.01 3.44
C PRO A 70 -18.61 -15.13 2.26
N ARG A 71 -19.92 -15.08 2.49
CA ARG A 71 -20.97 -15.39 1.49
C ARG A 71 -21.77 -14.18 1.02
N ALA A 72 -21.54 -13.00 1.58
CA ALA A 72 -22.17 -11.75 1.21
C ALA A 72 -21.31 -10.59 1.67
N PHE A 73 -21.39 -9.46 0.98
CA PHE A 73 -20.55 -8.29 1.24
C PHE A 73 -21.30 -6.99 1.04
N ASP A 74 -21.00 -5.97 1.85
CA ASP A 74 -21.11 -4.60 1.41
C ASP A 74 -19.75 -4.10 0.88
N CYS A 75 -19.67 -2.85 0.41
CA CYS A 75 -18.49 -2.31 -0.24
C CYS A 75 -17.24 -2.36 0.64
N SER A 76 -17.32 -1.89 1.87
CA SER A 76 -16.21 -1.89 2.83
C SER A 76 -15.97 -3.25 3.49
N GLY A 77 -17.01 -4.08 3.59
CA GLY A 77 -16.88 -5.45 4.04
C GLY A 77 -16.10 -6.34 3.07
N LEU A 78 -16.30 -6.15 1.76
CA LEU A 78 -15.51 -6.83 0.73
C LEU A 78 -14.02 -6.49 0.85
N THR A 79 -13.68 -5.21 0.93
CA THR A 79 -12.29 -4.77 1.08
C THR A 79 -11.70 -5.25 2.40
N MET A 80 -12.42 -5.10 3.51
CA MET A 80 -11.98 -5.57 4.83
C MET A 80 -11.70 -7.08 4.82
N PHE A 81 -12.63 -7.88 4.32
CA PHE A 81 -12.48 -9.33 4.22
C PHE A 81 -11.25 -9.71 3.39
N ALA A 82 -11.17 -9.18 2.18
CA ALA A 82 -10.13 -9.54 1.22
C ALA A 82 -8.71 -9.20 1.72
N TYR A 83 -8.53 -8.03 2.28
CA TYR A 83 -7.22 -7.61 2.79
C TYR A 83 -6.86 -8.26 4.13
N LYS A 84 -7.84 -8.59 4.97
CA LYS A 84 -7.62 -9.38 6.19
C LYS A 84 -7.00 -10.76 5.87
N GLN A 85 -7.45 -11.44 4.81
CA GLN A 85 -6.87 -12.72 4.37
C GLN A 85 -5.40 -12.57 3.91
N ALA A 86 -4.98 -11.37 3.55
CA ALA A 86 -3.60 -11.05 3.22
C ALA A 86 -2.79 -10.51 4.44
N GLY A 87 -3.36 -10.50 5.64
CA GLY A 87 -2.74 -9.94 6.83
C GLY A 87 -2.63 -8.41 6.80
N LEU A 88 -3.60 -7.73 6.15
CA LEU A 88 -3.77 -6.29 6.15
C LEU A 88 -5.15 -5.96 6.75
N TYR A 89 -5.16 -5.34 7.92
CA TYR A 89 -6.39 -5.07 8.66
C TYR A 89 -6.93 -3.68 8.32
N LEU A 90 -8.16 -3.61 7.82
CA LEU A 90 -8.89 -2.39 7.49
C LEU A 90 -10.02 -2.14 8.49
N PRO A 91 -10.37 -0.88 8.77
CA PRO A 91 -11.58 -0.53 9.51
C PRO A 91 -12.86 -1.02 8.82
N ARG A 92 -13.98 -1.05 9.56
CA ARG A 92 -15.25 -1.57 9.04
C ARG A 92 -15.91 -0.66 8.01
N SER A 93 -15.95 0.63 8.23
CA SER A 93 -16.66 1.57 7.34
C SER A 93 -15.79 2.07 6.18
N SER A 94 -16.41 2.42 5.05
CA SER A 94 -15.72 3.03 3.91
C SER A 94 -15.05 4.35 4.27
N ASP A 95 -15.68 5.14 5.14
CA ASP A 95 -15.18 6.43 5.60
C ASP A 95 -13.92 6.26 6.47
N ASP A 96 -13.94 5.30 7.42
CA ASP A 96 -12.74 4.97 8.21
C ASP A 96 -11.63 4.37 7.36
N GLN A 97 -11.96 3.54 6.36
CA GLN A 97 -10.98 3.02 5.42
C GLN A 97 -10.32 4.13 4.60
N GLY A 98 -11.10 5.16 4.21
CA GLY A 98 -10.58 6.34 3.51
C GLY A 98 -9.60 7.14 4.37
N ARG A 99 -9.90 7.32 5.66
CA ARG A 99 -8.99 7.94 6.64
C ARG A 99 -7.76 7.06 6.92
N PHE A 100 -7.95 5.75 6.94
CA PHE A 100 -6.90 4.78 7.24
C PHE A 100 -5.88 4.65 6.11
N ALA A 101 -6.30 4.58 4.86
CA ALA A 101 -5.42 4.35 3.71
C ALA A 101 -4.53 5.58 3.44
N ARG A 102 -3.28 5.35 3.02
CA ARG A 102 -2.42 6.46 2.59
C ARG A 102 -2.91 7.00 1.26
N HIS A 103 -3.28 8.28 1.22
CA HIS A 103 -3.70 8.95 -0.01
C HIS A 103 -2.53 9.04 -1.00
N ILE A 104 -2.82 8.83 -2.27
CA ILE A 104 -1.86 8.90 -3.38
C ILE A 104 -2.45 9.69 -4.55
N LEU A 105 -1.62 10.08 -5.50
CA LEU A 105 -2.11 10.67 -6.75
C LEU A 105 -2.73 9.60 -7.64
N ARG A 106 -3.76 9.94 -8.42
CA ARG A 106 -4.44 9.01 -9.36
C ARG A 106 -3.47 8.39 -10.39
N LYS A 107 -2.44 9.12 -10.81
CA LYS A 107 -1.39 8.62 -11.71
C LYS A 107 -0.50 7.55 -11.08
N ASN A 108 -0.42 7.50 -9.75
CA ASN A 108 0.41 6.56 -8.99
C ASN A 108 -0.35 5.30 -8.55
N MET A 109 -1.61 5.16 -8.97
CA MET A 109 -2.42 3.99 -8.65
C MET A 109 -1.87 2.71 -9.28
N ARG A 110 -1.94 1.63 -8.52
CA ARG A 110 -1.61 0.27 -8.96
C ARG A 110 -2.76 -0.66 -8.61
N ARG A 111 -2.86 -1.77 -9.35
CA ARG A 111 -3.86 -2.81 -9.07
C ARG A 111 -3.83 -3.21 -7.60
N GLY A 112 -5.01 -3.23 -6.96
CA GLY A 112 -5.16 -3.47 -5.53
C GLY A 112 -5.15 -2.21 -4.66
N ASP A 113 -4.95 -1.01 -5.22
CA ASP A 113 -5.21 0.23 -4.47
C ASP A 113 -6.71 0.45 -4.32
N LEU A 114 -7.11 1.19 -3.30
CA LEU A 114 -8.50 1.47 -3.00
C LEU A 114 -8.97 2.76 -3.69
N MET A 115 -10.23 2.79 -4.05
CA MET A 115 -10.93 3.94 -4.63
C MET A 115 -12.06 4.34 -3.69
N PHE A 116 -11.99 5.54 -3.15
CA PHE A 116 -12.97 6.07 -2.19
C PHE A 116 -13.84 7.12 -2.85
N PHE A 117 -15.14 6.84 -2.97
CA PHE A 117 -16.12 7.71 -3.62
C PHE A 117 -16.77 8.61 -2.58
N THR A 118 -16.83 9.91 -2.89
CA THR A 118 -17.24 10.94 -1.93
C THR A 118 -18.49 11.69 -2.37
N SER A 119 -19.29 12.07 -1.37
CA SER A 119 -20.41 13.00 -1.52
C SER A 119 -20.57 13.78 -0.22
N GLY A 120 -20.75 15.09 -0.30
CA GLY A 120 -20.93 15.95 0.90
C GLY A 120 -19.81 15.84 1.95
N GLY A 121 -18.56 15.58 1.52
CA GLY A 121 -17.41 15.42 2.42
C GLY A 121 -17.25 14.04 3.07
N HIS A 122 -18.16 13.09 2.82
CA HIS A 122 -18.13 11.73 3.35
C HIS A 122 -17.79 10.71 2.27
N VAL A 123 -17.11 9.63 2.66
CA VAL A 123 -16.88 8.48 1.79
C VAL A 123 -18.07 7.53 1.90
N TYR A 124 -18.93 7.55 0.89
CA TYR A 124 -20.12 6.70 0.86
C TYR A 124 -19.88 5.31 0.26
N HIS A 125 -18.79 5.12 -0.49
CA HIS A 125 -18.49 3.87 -1.17
C HIS A 125 -16.99 3.64 -1.34
N VAL A 126 -16.59 2.37 -1.42
CA VAL A 126 -15.22 1.95 -1.70
C VAL A 126 -15.16 0.78 -2.67
N GLY A 127 -14.17 0.77 -3.55
CA GLY A 127 -13.86 -0.36 -4.42
C GLY A 127 -12.35 -0.54 -4.57
N ILE A 128 -11.96 -1.63 -5.22
CA ILE A 128 -10.56 -2.01 -5.45
C ILE A 128 -10.20 -1.74 -6.91
N PHE A 129 -9.16 -0.95 -7.16
CA PHE A 129 -8.70 -0.62 -8.50
C PHE A 129 -8.12 -1.84 -9.22
N LEU A 130 -8.65 -2.12 -10.41
CA LEU A 130 -8.23 -3.23 -11.29
C LEU A 130 -7.31 -2.81 -12.44
N GLY A 131 -7.12 -1.53 -12.66
CA GLY A 131 -6.45 -0.99 -13.83
C GLY A 131 -7.36 -0.05 -14.62
N ARG A 132 -7.05 0.11 -15.91
CA ARG A 132 -7.86 0.94 -16.83
C ARG A 132 -8.46 0.08 -17.93
N ALA A 133 -9.66 0.43 -18.34
CA ALA A 133 -10.32 -0.12 -19.53
C ALA A 133 -9.63 0.38 -20.81
N ARG A 134 -10.00 -0.17 -21.98
CA ARG A 134 -9.47 0.24 -23.28
C ARG A 134 -9.73 1.72 -23.59
N ASP A 135 -10.81 2.29 -23.07
CA ASP A 135 -11.19 3.70 -23.19
C ASP A 135 -10.47 4.62 -22.16
N GLY A 136 -9.50 4.09 -21.41
CA GLY A 136 -8.72 4.82 -20.40
C GLY A 136 -9.42 5.00 -19.06
N ARG A 137 -10.74 4.72 -18.93
CA ARG A 137 -11.46 4.83 -17.66
C ARG A 137 -10.98 3.83 -16.64
N PRO A 138 -10.88 4.20 -15.35
CA PRO A 138 -10.54 3.26 -14.28
C PRO A 138 -11.59 2.15 -14.18
N LEU A 139 -11.12 0.93 -13.94
CA LEU A 139 -11.94 -0.23 -13.57
C LEU A 139 -11.81 -0.50 -12.08
N LEU A 140 -12.92 -0.80 -11.43
CA LEU A 140 -12.95 -1.22 -10.03
C LEU A 140 -13.65 -2.56 -9.88
N LEU A 141 -13.33 -3.23 -8.78
CA LEU A 141 -14.06 -4.37 -8.22
C LEU A 141 -14.75 -3.89 -6.95
N HIS A 142 -16.04 -4.12 -6.81
CA HIS A 142 -16.80 -3.67 -5.66
C HIS A 142 -18.04 -4.54 -5.38
N ALA A 143 -18.64 -4.36 -4.21
CA ALA A 143 -19.99 -4.78 -3.87
C ALA A 143 -20.87 -3.53 -3.88
N PRO A 144 -21.72 -3.29 -4.91
CA PRO A 144 -22.30 -1.96 -5.16
C PRO A 144 -23.48 -1.60 -4.25
N ARG A 145 -24.58 -2.37 -4.29
CA ARG A 145 -25.83 -2.09 -3.56
C ARG A 145 -26.76 -3.31 -3.50
N SER A 146 -27.83 -3.19 -2.72
CA SER A 146 -28.86 -4.22 -2.59
C SER A 146 -29.44 -4.62 -3.94
N GLY A 147 -29.62 -5.92 -4.12
CA GLY A 147 -30.08 -6.52 -5.37
C GLY A 147 -28.98 -6.86 -6.37
N GLU A 148 -27.77 -6.35 -6.16
CA GLU A 148 -26.63 -6.61 -7.02
C GLU A 148 -25.62 -7.57 -6.38
N ARG A 149 -24.58 -7.91 -7.14
CA ARG A 149 -23.51 -8.83 -6.75
C ARG A 149 -22.16 -8.16 -6.88
N VAL A 150 -21.17 -8.69 -6.22
CA VAL A 150 -19.77 -8.29 -6.41
C VAL A 150 -19.41 -8.43 -7.89
N HIS A 151 -18.99 -7.34 -8.52
CA HIS A 151 -18.62 -7.35 -9.95
C HIS A 151 -17.58 -6.30 -10.28
N ARG A 152 -17.14 -6.29 -11.53
CA ARG A 152 -16.22 -5.30 -12.09
C ARG A 152 -17.01 -4.25 -12.84
N GLU A 153 -16.69 -2.97 -12.60
CA GLU A 153 -17.37 -1.86 -13.24
C GLU A 153 -16.40 -0.75 -13.66
N ARG A 154 -16.76 0.02 -14.69
CA ARG A 154 -16.07 1.27 -15.00
C ARG A 154 -16.49 2.35 -14.04
N VAL A 155 -15.55 3.19 -13.63
CA VAL A 155 -15.85 4.32 -12.75
C VAL A 155 -16.83 5.28 -13.42
N TRP A 156 -17.89 5.63 -12.70
CA TRP A 156 -19.05 6.43 -13.19
C TRP A 156 -18.97 7.91 -12.81
N THR A 157 -18.04 8.32 -11.95
CA THR A 157 -17.91 9.69 -11.44
C THR A 157 -16.46 10.10 -11.29
N ASN A 158 -16.21 11.40 -11.23
CA ASN A 158 -14.89 11.96 -10.89
C ASN A 158 -14.76 12.33 -9.40
N GLN A 159 -15.81 12.16 -8.59
CA GLN A 159 -15.82 12.47 -7.15
C GLN A 159 -15.29 11.29 -6.33
N TRP A 160 -13.99 11.04 -6.44
CA TRP A 160 -13.30 10.01 -5.69
C TRP A 160 -11.82 10.34 -5.52
N PHE A 161 -11.20 9.74 -4.52
CA PHE A 161 -9.74 9.78 -4.32
C PHE A 161 -9.16 8.38 -4.12
N PRO A 162 -7.90 8.17 -4.51
CA PRO A 162 -7.23 6.89 -4.31
C PRO A 162 -6.50 6.82 -2.98
N GLY A 163 -6.51 5.62 -2.40
CA GLY A 163 -5.70 5.28 -1.24
C GLY A 163 -4.94 3.97 -1.43
N THR A 164 -3.80 3.83 -0.78
CA THR A 164 -2.99 2.62 -0.87
C THR A 164 -2.66 2.04 0.49
N LEU A 165 -2.52 0.72 0.54
CA LEU A 165 -2.04 -0.04 1.69
C LEU A 165 -0.57 -0.46 1.56
N ARG A 166 0.10 -0.09 0.46
CA ARG A 166 1.48 -0.50 0.16
C ARG A 166 2.54 0.17 1.04
N TYR A 167 2.21 1.29 1.69
CA TYR A 167 3.17 2.14 2.40
C TYR A 167 2.77 2.45 3.85
N ARG A 168 2.03 1.57 4.48
CA ARG A 168 1.63 1.80 5.86
C ARG A 168 2.27 0.81 6.83
#